data_be455418952931602eba745d431ce000
#
_entry.id   be455418952931602eba745d431ce000
#
_cell.length_a   1.000
_cell.length_b   1.000
_cell.length_c   1.000
_cell.angle_alpha   90.00
_cell.angle_beta   90.00
_cell.angle_gamma   90.00
#
_symmetry.space_group_name_H-M   'P 1'
#
loop_
_entity.id
_entity.type
_entity.pdbx_description
1 polymer ?
#
loop_
_entity_poly.entity_id
_entity_poly.type
_entity_poly.pdbx_seq_one_letter_code
_entity_poly.pdbx_strand_id
1 'polypeptide(L)'
;MRFLVVSDSHGLTEELVTIFNRHEEEIDDAFHCGDSQLALVDEPLLPYRTVRGNCDFGGDLPLERVETTPAGTILIVHGHHHDVKYDLNRLRYRAEEVGANVVLFGHSHVAGALIEDGILYVNPGSIRMPRGRSDKTYALLDLENGQASVHFFRSEDGSAVPDLDVSGKL
;
A
#
# COMPACT_ATOMS: atom_id res chain seq x y z
N MET A 1 10.94 -8.79 -7.69
CA MET A 1 10.88 -7.36 -7.32
C MET A 1 10.25 -7.24 -5.95
N ARG A 2 10.78 -6.33 -5.13
CA ARG A 2 10.28 -6.08 -3.77
C ARG A 2 9.82 -4.64 -3.61
N PHE A 3 8.66 -4.45 -3.01
CA PHE A 3 8.02 -3.14 -2.85
C PHE A 3 7.65 -2.89 -1.40
N LEU A 4 7.95 -1.68 -0.91
CA LEU A 4 7.46 -1.19 0.37
C LEU A 4 6.07 -0.55 0.17
N VAL A 5 5.11 -0.89 1.03
CA VAL A 5 3.72 -0.38 0.96
C VAL A 5 3.31 0.19 2.31
N VAL A 6 2.97 1.47 2.31
CA VAL A 6 2.53 2.24 3.50
C VAL A 6 1.22 2.95 3.17
N SER A 7 0.38 3.22 4.16
CA SER A 7 -0.85 4.00 4.00
C SER A 7 -1.26 4.72 5.28
N ASP A 8 -2.10 5.73 5.11
CA ASP A 8 -2.83 6.36 6.23
C ASP A 8 -1.90 6.81 7.37
N SER A 9 -0.85 7.55 7.00
CA SER A 9 0.17 8.08 7.92
C SER A 9 -0.27 9.36 8.64
N HIS A 10 -1.26 10.09 8.09
CA HIS A 10 -1.93 11.23 8.72
C HIS A 10 -0.96 12.22 9.42
N GLY A 11 0.00 12.74 8.68
CA GLY A 11 0.95 13.75 9.14
C GLY A 11 2.17 13.22 9.89
N LEU A 12 2.34 11.89 10.01
CA LEU A 12 3.57 11.30 10.54
C LEU A 12 4.71 11.50 9.52
N THR A 13 5.86 11.97 9.99
CA THR A 13 7.03 12.26 9.16
C THR A 13 8.23 11.38 9.52
N GLU A 14 8.60 11.33 10.78
CA GLU A 14 9.74 10.54 11.26
C GLU A 14 9.52 9.04 11.04
N GLU A 15 8.29 8.56 11.21
CA GLU A 15 7.93 7.16 11.00
C GLU A 15 8.07 6.77 9.53
N LEU A 16 7.66 7.65 8.59
CA LEU A 16 7.83 7.39 7.15
C LEU A 16 9.31 7.28 6.77
N VAL A 17 10.14 8.20 7.26
CA VAL A 17 11.60 8.16 7.06
C VAL A 17 12.21 6.89 7.68
N THR A 18 11.82 6.57 8.91
CA THR A 18 12.33 5.38 9.62
C THR A 18 11.98 4.09 8.91
N ILE A 19 10.71 3.95 8.44
CA ILE A 19 10.26 2.78 7.70
C ILE A 19 11.02 2.66 6.38
N PHE A 20 11.15 3.76 5.61
CA PHE A 20 11.87 3.75 4.35
C PHE A 20 13.34 3.33 4.53
N ASN A 21 14.07 3.99 5.44
CA ASN A 21 15.48 3.71 5.70
C ASN A 21 15.74 2.28 6.19
N ARG A 22 14.74 1.65 6.81
CA ARG A 22 14.83 0.23 7.24
C ARG A 22 14.93 -0.73 6.06
N HIS A 23 14.38 -0.36 4.91
CA HIS A 23 14.22 -1.23 3.74
C HIS A 23 14.85 -0.69 2.46
N GLU A 24 15.42 0.53 2.43
CA GLU A 24 15.87 1.20 1.20
C GLU A 24 16.87 0.39 0.35
N GLU A 25 17.70 -0.44 1.01
CA GLU A 25 18.71 -1.25 0.30
C GLU A 25 18.15 -2.55 -0.29
N GLU A 26 16.92 -2.94 0.07
CA GLU A 26 16.32 -4.22 -0.35
C GLU A 26 15.08 -4.07 -1.24
N ILE A 27 14.56 -2.87 -1.42
CA ILE A 27 13.34 -2.60 -2.21
C ILE A 27 13.67 -2.00 -3.57
N ASP A 28 12.84 -2.32 -4.56
CA ASP A 28 12.91 -1.73 -5.90
C ASP A 28 12.14 -0.40 -5.96
N ASP A 29 11.05 -0.25 -5.17
CA ASP A 29 10.24 0.97 -5.11
C ASP A 29 9.40 1.01 -3.83
N ALA A 30 8.82 2.19 -3.51
CA ALA A 30 7.98 2.40 -2.35
C ALA A 30 6.68 3.11 -2.72
N PHE A 31 5.55 2.65 -2.17
CA PHE A 31 4.21 3.17 -2.42
C PHE A 31 3.54 3.66 -1.15
N HIS A 32 2.85 4.81 -1.25
CA HIS A 32 1.98 5.33 -0.21
C HIS A 32 0.54 5.43 -0.73
N CYS A 33 -0.37 4.66 -0.13
CA CYS A 33 -1.75 4.53 -0.60
C CYS A 33 -2.69 5.67 -0.14
N GLY A 34 -2.16 6.86 0.13
CA GLY A 34 -2.95 8.06 0.43
C GLY A 34 -3.18 8.34 1.90
N ASP A 35 -3.79 9.49 2.17
CA ASP A 35 -3.95 10.06 3.51
C ASP A 35 -2.61 10.26 4.23
N SER A 36 -1.65 10.80 3.49
CA SER A 36 -0.37 11.23 4.07
C SER A 36 -0.51 12.53 4.86
N GLN A 37 -1.40 13.41 4.42
CA GLN A 37 -1.55 14.80 4.90
C GLN A 37 -0.25 15.62 4.81
N LEU A 38 0.61 15.25 3.84
CA LEU A 38 1.85 15.92 3.50
C LEU A 38 1.78 16.45 2.07
N ALA A 39 2.55 17.48 1.76
CA ALA A 39 2.70 17.95 0.39
C ALA A 39 3.62 17.03 -0.41
N LEU A 40 3.41 16.96 -1.74
CA LEU A 40 4.24 16.16 -2.64
C LEU A 40 5.74 16.45 -2.53
N VAL A 41 6.08 17.69 -2.14
CA VAL A 41 7.48 18.16 -2.01
C VAL A 41 8.06 17.96 -0.61
N ASP A 42 7.27 17.48 0.36
CA ASP A 42 7.75 17.24 1.71
C ASP A 42 8.73 16.06 1.72
N GLU A 43 9.91 16.29 2.30
CA GLU A 43 11.03 15.36 2.31
C GLU A 43 10.66 13.91 2.72
N PRO A 44 9.85 13.67 3.78
CA PRO A 44 9.47 12.32 4.18
C PRO A 44 8.65 11.55 3.14
N LEU A 45 7.98 12.26 2.21
CA LEU A 45 7.12 11.65 1.19
C LEU A 45 7.85 11.42 -0.14
N LEU A 46 8.96 12.11 -0.39
CA LEU A 46 9.70 12.05 -1.66
C LEU A 46 10.08 10.64 -2.12
N PRO A 47 10.47 9.70 -1.22
CA PRO A 47 10.82 8.35 -1.65
C PRO A 47 9.62 7.51 -2.10
N TYR A 48 8.40 7.94 -1.79
CA TYR A 48 7.18 7.19 -2.03
C TYR A 48 6.44 7.66 -3.28
N ARG A 49 6.02 6.74 -4.12
CA ARG A 49 5.02 7.01 -5.16
C ARG A 49 3.65 7.06 -4.52
N THR A 50 3.17 8.27 -4.27
CA THR A 50 1.99 8.53 -3.45
C THR A 50 0.77 8.81 -4.31
N VAL A 51 -0.41 8.37 -3.85
CA VAL A 51 -1.73 8.76 -4.35
C VAL A 51 -2.46 9.64 -3.33
N ARG A 52 -3.48 10.38 -3.78
CA ARG A 52 -4.28 11.26 -2.93
C ARG A 52 -5.38 10.48 -2.21
N GLY A 53 -5.45 10.62 -0.88
CA GLY A 53 -6.57 10.17 -0.05
C GLY A 53 -7.61 11.28 0.17
N ASN A 54 -8.67 10.94 0.94
CA ASN A 54 -9.73 11.91 1.24
C ASN A 54 -9.34 12.96 2.29
N CYS A 55 -8.28 12.72 3.05
CA CYS A 55 -7.73 13.69 4.01
C CYS A 55 -6.55 14.49 3.45
N ASP A 56 -6.13 14.23 2.21
CA ASP A 56 -5.07 14.99 1.56
C ASP A 56 -5.65 16.25 0.90
N PHE A 57 -5.10 17.40 1.25
CA PHE A 57 -5.52 18.69 0.71
C PHE A 57 -4.53 19.17 -0.35
N GLY A 58 -5.06 19.77 -1.41
CA GLY A 58 -4.28 20.20 -2.58
C GLY A 58 -4.46 19.27 -3.78
N GLY A 59 -4.08 19.75 -4.97
CA GLY A 59 -4.34 19.05 -6.24
C GLY A 59 -3.15 18.25 -6.78
N ASP A 60 -2.03 18.23 -6.10
CA ASP A 60 -0.76 17.79 -6.69
C ASP A 60 -0.58 16.26 -6.68
N LEU A 61 -1.23 15.55 -5.76
CA LEU A 61 -1.20 14.09 -5.71
C LEU A 61 -2.28 13.50 -6.63
N PRO A 62 -1.93 12.50 -7.49
CA PRO A 62 -2.91 11.83 -8.36
C PRO A 62 -3.88 10.97 -7.53
N LEU A 63 -5.11 10.79 -8.03
CA LEU A 63 -6.11 9.93 -7.38
C LEU A 63 -5.77 8.44 -7.50
N GLU A 64 -5.06 8.07 -8.56
CA GLU A 64 -4.59 6.71 -8.81
C GLU A 64 -3.24 6.72 -9.53
N ARG A 65 -2.52 5.61 -9.41
CA ARG A 65 -1.35 5.29 -10.23
C ARG A 65 -1.51 3.88 -10.80
N VAL A 66 -1.06 3.72 -12.03
CA VAL A 66 -0.90 2.40 -12.66
C VAL A 66 0.57 2.26 -13.02
N GLU A 67 1.27 1.37 -12.34
CA GLU A 67 2.70 1.15 -12.52
C GLU A 67 2.92 -0.21 -13.20
N THR A 68 3.48 -0.17 -14.40
CA THR A 68 3.85 -1.40 -15.12
C THR A 68 5.29 -1.76 -14.81
N THR A 69 5.51 -2.96 -14.29
CA THR A 69 6.80 -3.49 -13.92
C THR A 69 7.07 -4.81 -14.68
N PRO A 70 8.32 -5.27 -14.74
CA PRO A 70 8.61 -6.61 -15.27
C PRO A 70 7.89 -7.76 -14.55
N ALA A 71 7.47 -7.55 -13.30
CA ALA A 71 6.79 -8.55 -12.47
C ALA A 71 5.26 -8.48 -12.54
N GLY A 72 4.71 -7.44 -13.17
CA GLY A 72 3.25 -7.25 -13.33
C GLY A 72 2.83 -5.79 -13.30
N THR A 73 1.54 -5.56 -13.43
CA THR A 73 0.93 -4.23 -13.37
C THR A 73 0.28 -4.01 -12.00
N ILE A 74 0.63 -2.91 -11.36
CA ILE A 74 0.19 -2.53 -10.02
C ILE A 74 -0.74 -1.33 -10.13
N LEU A 75 -1.97 -1.45 -9.62
CA LEU A 75 -2.90 -0.33 -9.41
C LEU A 75 -2.74 0.15 -7.97
N ILE A 76 -2.47 1.44 -7.78
CA ILE A 76 -2.38 2.08 -6.47
C ILE A 76 -3.51 3.11 -6.37
N VAL A 77 -4.35 3.00 -5.34
CA VAL A 77 -5.44 3.93 -5.04
C VAL A 77 -5.56 4.11 -3.53
N HIS A 78 -6.21 5.18 -3.08
CA HIS A 78 -6.56 5.25 -1.66
C HIS A 78 -7.76 4.36 -1.31
N GLY A 79 -8.78 4.33 -2.17
CA GLY A 79 -9.94 3.46 -1.99
C GLY A 79 -11.24 4.17 -1.57
N HIS A 80 -11.19 5.46 -1.20
CA HIS A 80 -12.38 6.22 -0.78
C HIS A 80 -13.44 6.39 -1.89
N HIS A 81 -13.05 6.30 -3.17
CA HIS A 81 -13.97 6.29 -4.31
C HIS A 81 -14.40 4.85 -4.71
N HIS A 82 -13.88 3.82 -4.06
CA HIS A 82 -14.10 2.42 -4.42
C HIS A 82 -14.88 1.63 -3.37
N ASP A 83 -15.44 2.31 -2.36
CA ASP A 83 -16.25 1.71 -1.29
C ASP A 83 -15.56 0.55 -0.53
N VAL A 84 -14.23 0.59 -0.42
CA VAL A 84 -13.39 -0.49 0.15
C VAL A 84 -13.70 -0.86 1.60
N LYS A 85 -14.54 -0.09 2.28
CA LYS A 85 -15.06 -0.42 3.62
C LYS A 85 -16.19 -1.45 3.58
N TYR A 86 -16.75 -1.74 2.40
CA TYR A 86 -17.86 -2.66 2.22
C TYR A 86 -17.44 -3.92 1.46
N ASP A 87 -16.81 -3.76 0.28
CA ASP A 87 -16.31 -4.85 -0.54
C ASP A 87 -15.18 -4.40 -1.48
N LEU A 88 -14.63 -5.33 -2.27
CA LEU A 88 -13.57 -5.07 -3.23
C LEU A 88 -14.04 -5.04 -4.69
N ASN A 89 -15.35 -5.11 -4.96
CA ASN A 89 -15.87 -5.23 -6.32
C ASN A 89 -15.45 -4.09 -7.24
N ARG A 90 -15.53 -2.83 -6.75
CA ARG A 90 -15.11 -1.66 -7.54
C ARG A 90 -13.61 -1.65 -7.81
N LEU A 91 -12.78 -2.10 -6.86
CA LEU A 91 -11.36 -2.27 -7.08
C LEU A 91 -11.08 -3.34 -8.12
N ARG A 92 -11.79 -4.48 -8.06
CA ARG A 92 -11.67 -5.54 -9.05
C ARG A 92 -11.97 -5.05 -10.45
N TYR A 93 -13.10 -4.38 -10.66
CA TYR A 93 -13.46 -3.81 -11.97
C TYR A 93 -12.40 -2.83 -12.48
N ARG A 94 -11.87 -1.97 -11.61
CA ARG A 94 -10.80 -1.04 -12.00
C ARG A 94 -9.50 -1.77 -12.33
N ALA A 95 -9.13 -2.79 -11.57
CA ALA A 95 -7.95 -3.60 -11.84
C ALA A 95 -8.05 -4.32 -13.20
N GLU A 96 -9.20 -4.94 -13.49
CA GLU A 96 -9.49 -5.58 -14.79
C GLU A 96 -9.39 -4.56 -15.94
N GLU A 97 -9.95 -3.37 -15.77
CA GLU A 97 -9.94 -2.30 -16.78
C GLU A 97 -8.52 -1.84 -17.15
N VAL A 98 -7.62 -1.76 -16.17
CA VAL A 98 -6.22 -1.32 -16.39
C VAL A 98 -5.25 -2.50 -16.57
N GLY A 99 -5.73 -3.74 -16.51
CA GLY A 99 -4.91 -4.94 -16.62
C GLY A 99 -3.98 -5.15 -15.42
N ALA A 100 -4.36 -4.67 -14.23
CA ALA A 100 -3.57 -4.85 -13.02
C ALA A 100 -3.81 -6.23 -12.40
N ASN A 101 -2.71 -6.87 -11.98
CA ASN A 101 -2.73 -8.11 -11.20
C ASN A 101 -2.36 -7.89 -9.72
N VAL A 102 -2.04 -6.64 -9.35
CA VAL A 102 -1.84 -6.20 -7.97
C VAL A 102 -2.60 -4.91 -7.73
N VAL A 103 -3.30 -4.82 -6.60
CA VAL A 103 -4.03 -3.63 -6.15
C VAL A 103 -3.56 -3.27 -4.74
N LEU A 104 -2.97 -2.08 -4.60
CA LEU A 104 -2.56 -1.52 -3.33
C LEU A 104 -3.55 -0.42 -2.92
N PHE A 105 -4.11 -0.50 -1.71
CA PHE A 105 -5.12 0.46 -1.26
C PHE A 105 -5.05 0.69 0.26
N GLY A 106 -5.73 1.73 0.75
CA GLY A 106 -5.78 2.12 2.16
C GLY A 106 -7.21 2.38 2.63
N HIS A 107 -7.42 3.55 3.23
CA HIS A 107 -8.70 4.13 3.65
C HIS A 107 -9.46 3.40 4.77
N SER A 108 -9.50 2.08 4.77
CA SER A 108 -10.19 1.32 5.82
C SER A 108 -9.37 1.25 7.12
N HIS A 109 -8.05 1.46 7.05
CA HIS A 109 -7.07 1.26 8.13
C HIS A 109 -7.03 -0.20 8.63
N VAL A 110 -7.59 -1.15 7.87
CA VAL A 110 -7.62 -2.57 8.21
C VAL A 110 -6.56 -3.28 7.39
N ALA A 111 -5.50 -3.73 8.08
CA ALA A 111 -4.42 -4.47 7.44
C ALA A 111 -4.88 -5.84 6.95
N GLY A 112 -4.46 -6.22 5.76
CA GLY A 112 -4.73 -7.53 5.18
C GLY A 112 -4.37 -7.64 3.72
N ALA A 113 -4.25 -8.87 3.24
CA ALA A 113 -4.06 -9.18 1.84
C ALA A 113 -4.94 -10.36 1.43
N LEU A 114 -5.31 -10.41 0.15
CA LEU A 114 -6.15 -11.45 -0.43
C LEU A 114 -5.74 -11.65 -1.89
N ILE A 115 -5.63 -12.90 -2.33
CA ILE A 115 -5.53 -13.25 -3.75
C ILE A 115 -6.87 -13.84 -4.19
N GLU A 116 -7.51 -13.22 -5.16
CA GLU A 116 -8.77 -13.64 -5.74
C GLU A 116 -8.75 -13.45 -7.25
N ASP A 117 -9.15 -14.46 -8.01
CA ASP A 117 -9.20 -14.44 -9.48
C ASP A 117 -7.89 -13.98 -10.16
N GLY A 118 -6.73 -14.33 -9.59
CA GLY A 118 -5.41 -13.95 -10.10
C GLY A 118 -5.01 -12.50 -9.83
N ILE A 119 -5.74 -11.78 -8.97
CA ILE A 119 -5.43 -10.43 -8.53
C ILE A 119 -5.12 -10.45 -7.04
N LEU A 120 -3.98 -9.87 -6.68
CA LEU A 120 -3.60 -9.63 -5.29
C LEU A 120 -4.12 -8.26 -4.84
N TYR A 121 -4.83 -8.22 -3.73
CA TYR A 121 -5.27 -7.00 -3.05
C TYR A 121 -4.49 -6.86 -1.74
N VAL A 122 -3.90 -5.68 -1.50
CA VAL A 122 -3.13 -5.41 -0.28
C VAL A 122 -3.57 -4.09 0.33
N ASN A 123 -3.97 -4.14 1.59
CA ASN A 123 -4.09 -2.97 2.45
C ASN A 123 -3.02 -3.07 3.54
N PRO A 124 -2.02 -2.18 3.57
CA PRO A 124 -0.94 -2.26 4.57
C PRO A 124 -1.40 -1.90 5.99
N GLY A 125 -2.66 -1.46 6.14
CA GLY A 125 -3.17 -0.88 7.38
C GLY A 125 -2.82 0.60 7.51
N SER A 126 -2.81 1.09 8.75
CA SER A 126 -2.40 2.45 9.07
C SER A 126 -1.23 2.44 10.05
N ILE A 127 -0.21 3.24 9.76
CA ILE A 127 0.92 3.43 10.68
C ILE A 127 0.59 4.40 11.83
N ARG A 128 -0.61 5.01 11.81
CA ARG A 128 -1.06 5.93 12.86
C ARG A 128 -2.31 5.46 13.60
N MET A 129 -3.36 5.09 12.86
CA MET A 129 -4.70 4.80 13.41
C MET A 129 -5.21 3.45 12.90
N PRO A 130 -4.61 2.31 13.30
CA PRO A 130 -5.05 0.99 12.87
C PRO A 130 -6.48 0.70 13.32
N ARG A 131 -7.20 -0.13 12.54
CA ARG A 131 -8.55 -0.62 12.87
C ARG A 131 -8.58 -2.14 12.80
N GLY A 132 -9.41 -2.75 13.66
CA GLY A 132 -9.54 -4.20 13.75
C GLY A 132 -8.40 -4.89 14.52
N ARG A 133 -7.29 -4.19 14.73
CA ARG A 133 -6.14 -4.62 15.53
C ARG A 133 -5.42 -3.41 16.11
N SER A 134 -4.54 -3.65 17.09
CA SER A 134 -3.74 -2.58 17.73
C SER A 134 -2.43 -2.29 17.00
N ASP A 135 -1.94 -3.25 16.21
CA ASP A 135 -0.66 -3.09 15.50
C ASP A 135 -0.77 -2.02 14.42
N LYS A 136 0.14 -1.06 14.46
CA LYS A 136 0.36 -0.09 13.38
C LYS A 136 1.27 -0.74 12.35
N THR A 137 0.76 -0.97 11.14
CA THR A 137 1.41 -1.85 10.18
C THR A 137 1.76 -1.17 8.86
N TYR A 138 2.78 -1.72 8.21
CA TYR A 138 3.11 -1.56 6.80
C TYR A 138 3.41 -2.93 6.20
N ALA A 139 3.59 -3.03 4.88
CA ALA A 139 3.83 -4.29 4.22
C ALA A 139 5.05 -4.24 3.28
N LEU A 140 5.70 -5.39 3.10
CA LEU A 140 6.59 -5.67 1.97
C LEU A 140 5.89 -6.65 1.03
N LEU A 141 5.88 -6.31 -0.25
CA LEU A 141 5.33 -7.12 -1.34
C LEU A 141 6.48 -7.64 -2.20
N ASP A 142 6.59 -8.94 -2.31
CA ASP A 142 7.49 -9.61 -3.25
C ASP A 142 6.71 -10.15 -4.45
N LEU A 143 7.16 -9.82 -5.66
CA LEU A 143 6.64 -10.34 -6.93
C LEU A 143 7.75 -11.03 -7.72
N GLU A 144 7.60 -12.32 -7.99
CA GLU A 144 8.58 -13.10 -8.74
C GLU A 144 7.91 -14.23 -9.52
N ASN A 145 8.15 -14.29 -10.85
CA ASN A 145 7.71 -15.39 -11.71
C ASN A 145 6.20 -15.74 -11.60
N GLY A 146 5.32 -14.73 -11.46
CA GLY A 146 3.89 -14.91 -11.29
C GLY A 146 3.48 -15.41 -9.90
N GLN A 147 4.40 -15.38 -8.95
CA GLN A 147 4.13 -15.59 -7.53
C GLN A 147 4.17 -14.25 -6.80
N ALA A 148 3.32 -14.13 -5.79
CA ALA A 148 3.33 -12.98 -4.89
C ALA A 148 3.45 -13.45 -3.44
N SER A 149 4.18 -12.70 -2.62
CA SER A 149 4.12 -12.82 -1.17
C SER A 149 4.07 -11.44 -0.53
N VAL A 150 3.25 -11.33 0.49
CA VAL A 150 3.05 -10.09 1.26
C VAL A 150 3.38 -10.39 2.71
N HIS A 151 4.29 -9.61 3.28
CA HIS A 151 4.72 -9.71 4.67
C HIS A 151 4.40 -8.42 5.40
N PHE A 152 3.79 -8.53 6.57
CA PHE A 152 3.40 -7.37 7.37
C PHE A 152 4.34 -7.18 8.55
N PHE A 153 4.59 -5.90 8.86
CA PHE A 153 5.52 -5.49 9.93
C PHE A 153 4.91 -4.37 10.77
N ARG A 154 5.28 -4.32 12.06
CA ARG A 154 4.96 -3.19 12.93
C ARG A 154 5.80 -1.97 12.57
N SER A 155 5.18 -0.82 12.47
CA SER A 155 5.89 0.43 12.15
C SER A 155 6.89 0.85 13.24
N GLU A 156 6.58 0.55 14.50
CA GLU A 156 7.35 0.98 15.66
C GLU A 156 8.76 0.36 15.68
N ASP A 157 8.87 -0.95 15.53
CA ASP A 157 10.12 -1.69 15.69
C ASP A 157 10.53 -2.56 14.49
N GLY A 158 9.67 -2.66 13.47
CA GLY A 158 9.91 -3.52 12.31
C GLY A 158 9.73 -5.01 12.59
N SER A 159 9.13 -5.39 13.70
CA SER A 159 8.84 -6.80 13.99
C SER A 159 7.74 -7.34 13.08
N ALA A 160 7.87 -8.60 12.65
CA ALA A 160 6.93 -9.25 11.76
C ALA A 160 5.54 -9.47 12.41
N VAL A 161 4.51 -9.47 11.56
CA VAL A 161 3.11 -9.76 11.92
C VAL A 161 2.62 -10.94 11.06
N PRO A 162 3.14 -12.15 11.28
CA PRO A 162 3.01 -13.27 10.35
C PRO A 162 1.59 -13.81 10.20
N ASP A 163 0.68 -13.50 11.10
CA ASP A 163 -0.74 -13.85 11.00
C ASP A 163 -1.48 -13.11 9.87
N LEU A 164 -0.87 -12.07 9.31
CA LEU A 164 -1.38 -11.33 8.16
C LEU A 164 -0.73 -11.75 6.83
N ASP A 165 0.34 -12.52 6.85
CA ASP A 165 1.10 -12.87 5.66
C ASP A 165 0.27 -13.69 4.68
N VAL A 166 0.39 -13.37 3.40
CA VAL A 166 -0.29 -14.07 2.29
C VAL A 166 0.71 -14.36 1.19
N SER A 167 0.64 -15.55 0.63
CA SER A 167 1.43 -15.91 -0.55
C SER A 167 0.62 -16.79 -1.50
N GLY A 168 0.87 -16.64 -2.80
CA GLY A 168 0.19 -17.43 -3.83
C GLY A 168 0.54 -17.00 -5.24
N LYS A 169 -0.11 -17.63 -6.19
CA LYS A 169 0.05 -17.36 -7.62
C LYS A 169 -0.93 -16.29 -8.09
N LEU A 170 -0.45 -15.37 -8.92
CA LEU A 170 -1.24 -14.38 -9.65
C LEU A 170 -1.67 -14.88 -11.03
#